data_d7444c89c4d7b7579c7adf61b43f0278
#
_entry.id   d7444c89c4d7b7579c7adf61b43f0278
#
_cell.length_a   1.000
_cell.length_b   1.000
_cell.length_c   1.000
_cell.angle_alpha   90.00
_cell.angle_beta   90.00
_cell.angle_gamma   90.00
#
_symmetry.space_group_name_H-M   'P 1'
#
loop_
_entity.id
_entity.type
_entity.pdbx_description
1 polymer ?
#
loop_
_entity_poly.entity_id
_entity_poly.type
_entity_poly.pdbx_seq_one_letter_code
_entity_poly.pdbx_strand_id
1 'polypeptide(L)'
;MSRLAILLAAVVAGCGRPRVSSVEWLAMGTVAKVSFKCGGCDASAQRNAGAIAREAYARVEDRLSVWNPKSEISNYTSVEAVSPDMRPCYEMAFDVQRKSGGAFNPFWRGNGKGPDLGGIAKGFAVDMAAKRLEAVGIGREGDVLLDLGGNLKAVSGVWRTGIRDPSGLGGIVQTLTLSNGMACATSGEYERGKHIRDGRTGIPVSNDVASVTVVHPSSATVADALSTVLFVLGRADGDDFLKRHYPDAFAVWVMRDANGRD
;
A
#
# COMPACT_ATOMS: atom_id res chain seq x y z
N MET A 1 -26.95 47.18 49.23
CA MET A 1 -26.85 47.21 47.76
C MET A 1 -25.75 46.25 47.33
N SER A 2 -26.14 45.02 46.99
CA SER A 2 -25.21 43.95 46.66
C SER A 2 -24.91 43.99 45.17
N ARG A 3 -23.63 44.13 44.77
CA ARG A 3 -23.19 44.07 43.38
C ARG A 3 -22.93 42.61 43.02
N LEU A 4 -23.78 42.05 42.16
CA LEU A 4 -23.67 40.74 41.58
C LEU A 4 -22.58 40.81 40.46
N ALA A 5 -21.41 40.20 40.70
CA ALA A 5 -20.39 40.04 39.70
C ALA A 5 -20.74 38.84 38.80
N ILE A 6 -21.08 39.12 37.53
CA ILE A 6 -21.27 38.11 36.50
C ILE A 6 -19.91 37.65 36.02
N LEU A 7 -19.51 36.42 36.39
CA LEU A 7 -18.31 35.76 35.84
C LEU A 7 -18.67 35.27 34.45
N LEU A 8 -18.15 35.93 33.39
CA LEU A 8 -18.17 35.42 32.02
C LEU A 8 -17.11 34.33 31.92
N ALA A 9 -17.55 33.06 31.93
CA ALA A 9 -16.67 31.95 31.58
C ALA A 9 -16.44 31.97 30.07
N ALA A 10 -15.27 32.41 29.63
CA ALA A 10 -14.81 32.28 28.28
C ALA A 10 -14.56 30.80 28.01
N VAL A 11 -15.47 30.16 27.24
CA VAL A 11 -15.25 28.83 26.67
C VAL A 11 -14.19 29.00 25.59
N VAL A 12 -12.92 28.76 25.94
CA VAL A 12 -11.85 28.58 24.96
C VAL A 12 -12.15 27.24 24.26
N ALA A 13 -12.76 27.30 23.08
CA ALA A 13 -12.82 26.16 22.18
C ALA A 13 -11.39 25.82 21.76
N GLY A 14 -10.76 24.91 22.49
CA GLY A 14 -9.47 24.37 22.13
C GLY A 14 -9.62 23.67 20.77
N CYS A 15 -8.92 24.17 19.74
CA CYS A 15 -8.67 23.46 18.49
C CYS A 15 -7.86 22.19 18.82
N GLY A 16 -8.52 21.16 19.33
CA GLY A 16 -7.93 19.85 19.53
C GLY A 16 -7.56 19.27 18.19
N ARG A 17 -6.30 18.86 18.03
CA ARG A 17 -5.90 18.07 16.86
C ARG A 17 -6.86 16.89 16.74
N PRO A 18 -7.37 16.59 15.53
CA PRO A 18 -8.30 15.46 15.37
C PRO A 18 -7.64 14.20 15.91
N ARG A 19 -8.34 13.51 16.81
CA ARG A 19 -7.87 12.24 17.37
C ARG A 19 -7.85 11.21 16.24
N VAL A 20 -6.72 10.52 16.09
CA VAL A 20 -6.61 9.34 15.23
C VAL A 20 -6.93 8.11 16.07
N SER A 21 -7.89 7.33 15.63
CA SER A 21 -8.17 5.98 16.16
C SER A 21 -7.91 4.94 15.08
N SER A 22 -7.62 3.70 15.45
CA SER A 22 -7.36 2.64 14.48
C SER A 22 -7.86 1.28 14.95
N VAL A 23 -8.11 0.41 13.96
CA VAL A 23 -8.35 -1.03 14.13
C VAL A 23 -7.22 -1.76 13.41
N GLU A 24 -6.56 -2.70 14.11
CA GLU A 24 -5.39 -3.42 13.59
C GLU A 24 -5.60 -4.94 13.67
N TRP A 25 -5.01 -5.68 12.71
CA TRP A 25 -4.99 -7.15 12.70
C TRP A 25 -3.88 -7.67 11.78
N LEU A 26 -3.64 -8.98 11.78
CA LEU A 26 -2.71 -9.64 10.85
C LEU A 26 -3.45 -10.09 9.60
N ALA A 27 -2.91 -9.77 8.41
CA ALA A 27 -3.39 -10.22 7.11
C ALA A 27 -2.23 -10.29 6.11
N MET A 28 -2.25 -11.22 5.19
CA MET A 28 -1.26 -11.35 4.11
C MET A 28 0.20 -11.31 4.61
N GLY A 29 0.44 -11.89 5.78
CA GLY A 29 1.77 -11.97 6.40
C GLY A 29 2.32 -10.65 6.94
N THR A 30 1.47 -9.66 7.18
CA THR A 30 1.84 -8.35 7.72
C THR A 30 0.76 -7.77 8.63
N VAL A 31 1.01 -6.59 9.21
CA VAL A 31 0.00 -5.84 9.96
C VAL A 31 -0.90 -5.07 8.99
N ALA A 32 -2.20 -5.26 9.14
CA ALA A 32 -3.24 -4.49 8.49
C ALA A 32 -3.84 -3.49 9.47
N LYS A 33 -4.18 -2.28 9.00
CA LYS A 33 -4.69 -1.20 9.82
C LYS A 33 -5.69 -0.35 9.05
N VAL A 34 -6.77 0.02 9.71
CA VAL A 34 -7.69 1.06 9.26
C VAL A 34 -7.65 2.19 10.28
N SER A 35 -7.28 3.38 9.85
CA SER A 35 -7.18 4.58 10.71
C SER A 35 -8.26 5.58 10.36
N PHE A 36 -8.74 6.29 11.40
CA PHE A 36 -9.81 7.28 11.31
C PHE A 36 -9.37 8.58 11.96
N LYS A 37 -9.64 9.71 11.29
CA LYS A 37 -9.59 11.05 11.88
C LYS A 37 -10.99 11.59 11.97
N CYS A 38 -11.51 11.74 13.17
CA CYS A 38 -12.84 12.29 13.37
C CYS A 38 -13.00 12.85 14.77
N GLY A 39 -13.82 13.86 14.90
CA GLY A 39 -14.19 14.51 16.18
C GLY A 39 -15.19 13.71 17.01
N GLY A 40 -15.57 12.50 16.58
CA GLY A 40 -16.63 11.69 17.22
C GLY A 40 -17.07 10.50 16.38
N CYS A 41 -16.11 9.82 15.70
CA CYS A 41 -16.48 8.62 14.93
C CYS A 41 -17.12 7.58 15.83
N ASP A 42 -18.29 7.13 15.43
CA ASP A 42 -18.97 6.01 16.06
C ASP A 42 -18.07 4.77 16.03
N ALA A 43 -17.87 4.16 17.19
CA ALA A 43 -17.11 2.92 17.32
C ALA A 43 -17.71 1.77 16.48
N SER A 44 -18.99 1.82 16.14
CA SER A 44 -19.65 0.85 15.25
C SER A 44 -19.19 1.03 13.81
N ALA A 45 -19.09 2.26 13.32
CA ALA A 45 -18.57 2.57 11.99
C ALA A 45 -17.11 2.13 11.82
N GLN A 46 -16.27 2.32 12.85
CA GLN A 46 -14.89 1.85 12.86
C GLN A 46 -14.78 0.32 12.81
N ARG A 47 -15.60 -0.39 13.62
CA ARG A 47 -15.66 -1.86 13.57
C ARG A 47 -16.14 -2.38 12.23
N ASN A 48 -17.16 -1.75 11.65
CA ASN A 48 -17.69 -2.11 10.34
C ASN A 48 -16.64 -1.92 9.23
N ALA A 49 -15.95 -0.79 9.22
CA ALA A 49 -14.86 -0.55 8.26
C ALA A 49 -13.72 -1.58 8.42
N GLY A 50 -13.33 -1.90 9.66
CA GLY A 50 -12.36 -2.95 9.94
C GLY A 50 -12.81 -4.33 9.45
N ALA A 51 -14.09 -4.67 9.60
CA ALA A 51 -14.68 -5.93 9.13
C ALA A 51 -14.66 -6.02 7.59
N ILE A 52 -15.07 -4.94 6.90
CA ILE A 52 -15.08 -4.85 5.43
C ILE A 52 -13.65 -5.00 4.87
N ALA A 53 -12.68 -4.27 5.45
CA ALA A 53 -11.29 -4.36 5.02
C ALA A 53 -10.71 -5.76 5.27
N ARG A 54 -10.99 -6.36 6.44
CA ARG A 54 -10.56 -7.73 6.78
C ARG A 54 -11.09 -8.76 5.79
N GLU A 55 -12.37 -8.67 5.43
CA GLU A 55 -12.98 -9.57 4.44
C GLU A 55 -12.34 -9.41 3.06
N ALA A 56 -12.08 -8.16 2.62
CA ALA A 56 -11.42 -7.90 1.36
C ALA A 56 -10.01 -8.49 1.31
N TYR A 57 -9.22 -8.30 2.38
CA TYR A 57 -7.85 -8.82 2.45
C TYR A 57 -7.83 -10.35 2.52
N ALA A 58 -8.69 -10.97 3.33
CA ALA A 58 -8.81 -12.42 3.42
C ALA A 58 -9.19 -13.03 2.06
N ARG A 59 -10.11 -12.39 1.32
CA ARG A 59 -10.50 -12.85 -0.01
C ARG A 59 -9.34 -12.83 -1.00
N VAL A 60 -8.51 -11.77 -1.00
CA VAL A 60 -7.33 -11.70 -1.86
C VAL A 60 -6.29 -12.73 -1.44
N GLU A 61 -6.05 -12.89 -0.13
CA GLU A 61 -5.12 -13.89 0.41
C GLU A 61 -5.53 -15.31 0.02
N ASP A 62 -6.79 -15.67 0.21
CA ASP A 62 -7.32 -17.00 -0.15
C ASP A 62 -7.16 -17.32 -1.64
N ARG A 63 -7.30 -16.32 -2.51
CA ARG A 63 -7.26 -16.50 -3.96
C ARG A 63 -5.85 -16.39 -4.54
N LEU A 64 -5.01 -15.51 -3.99
CA LEU A 64 -3.71 -15.16 -4.56
C LEU A 64 -2.50 -15.64 -3.73
N SER A 65 -2.71 -16.40 -2.64
CA SER A 65 -1.60 -16.96 -1.87
C SER A 65 -0.98 -18.17 -2.56
N VAL A 66 0.29 -18.04 -2.93
CA VAL A 66 1.08 -19.16 -3.49
C VAL A 66 1.39 -20.26 -2.47
N TRP A 67 1.14 -19.99 -1.19
CA TRP A 67 1.31 -20.93 -0.08
C TRP A 67 0.05 -21.77 0.18
N ASN A 68 -1.09 -21.36 -0.35
CA ASN A 68 -2.35 -22.10 -0.26
C ASN A 68 -2.51 -22.97 -1.52
N PRO A 69 -2.37 -24.31 -1.42
CA PRO A 69 -2.50 -25.20 -2.60
C PRO A 69 -3.91 -25.21 -3.21
N LYS A 70 -4.91 -24.69 -2.47
CA LYS A 70 -6.30 -24.57 -2.94
C LYS A 70 -6.61 -23.21 -3.55
N SER A 71 -5.68 -22.25 -3.51
CA SER A 71 -5.88 -20.93 -4.08
C SER A 71 -6.01 -20.97 -5.61
N GLU A 72 -6.63 -19.96 -6.20
CA GLU A 72 -6.72 -19.82 -7.66
C GLU A 72 -5.34 -19.70 -8.29
N ILE A 73 -4.43 -18.95 -7.66
CA ILE A 73 -3.08 -18.77 -8.19
C ILE A 73 -2.27 -20.05 -8.21
N SER A 74 -2.46 -20.94 -7.23
CA SER A 74 -1.80 -22.25 -7.20
C SER A 74 -2.34 -23.22 -8.24
N ASN A 75 -3.57 -23.01 -8.70
CA ASN A 75 -4.27 -23.79 -9.71
C ASN A 75 -4.48 -23.01 -11.02
N TYR A 76 -3.64 -22.00 -11.25
CA TYR A 76 -3.75 -21.12 -12.39
C TYR A 76 -3.59 -21.88 -13.73
N THR A 77 -4.50 -21.67 -14.65
CA THR A 77 -4.44 -22.17 -16.03
C THR A 77 -4.45 -21.04 -17.06
N SER A 78 -5.33 -20.05 -16.88
CA SER A 78 -5.40 -18.84 -17.71
C SER A 78 -6.10 -17.70 -16.96
N VAL A 79 -6.01 -16.46 -17.48
CA VAL A 79 -6.69 -15.30 -16.91
C VAL A 79 -8.21 -15.42 -16.98
N GLU A 80 -8.73 -16.09 -18.01
CA GLU A 80 -10.16 -16.30 -18.19
C GLU A 80 -10.74 -17.25 -17.14
N ALA A 81 -9.91 -18.15 -16.61
CA ALA A 81 -10.32 -19.15 -15.62
C ALA A 81 -10.35 -18.61 -14.19
N VAL A 82 -9.70 -17.44 -13.91
CA VAL A 82 -9.71 -16.86 -12.57
C VAL A 82 -11.01 -16.13 -12.28
N SER A 83 -11.33 -15.97 -11.00
CA SER A 83 -12.51 -15.23 -10.53
C SER A 83 -12.57 -13.83 -11.15
N PRO A 84 -13.75 -13.33 -11.55
CA PRO A 84 -13.89 -12.03 -12.18
C PRO A 84 -13.37 -10.87 -11.34
N ASP A 85 -13.46 -10.97 -10.01
CA ASP A 85 -12.99 -9.96 -9.07
C ASP A 85 -11.47 -10.00 -8.83
N MET A 86 -10.78 -11.11 -9.16
CA MET A 86 -9.32 -11.21 -9.12
C MET A 86 -8.67 -10.86 -10.47
N ARG A 87 -9.38 -11.02 -11.57
CA ARG A 87 -8.87 -10.80 -12.94
C ARG A 87 -8.14 -9.47 -13.12
N PRO A 88 -8.62 -8.32 -12.60
CA PRO A 88 -7.91 -7.05 -12.75
C PRO A 88 -6.50 -7.06 -12.15
N CYS A 89 -6.24 -7.86 -11.09
CA CYS A 89 -4.91 -8.00 -10.52
C CYS A 89 -3.95 -8.70 -11.51
N TYR A 90 -4.39 -9.77 -12.16
CA TYR A 90 -3.60 -10.48 -13.16
C TYR A 90 -3.35 -9.62 -14.40
N GLU A 91 -4.37 -8.95 -14.91
CA GLU A 91 -4.26 -8.06 -16.08
C GLU A 91 -3.26 -6.93 -15.82
N MET A 92 -3.32 -6.31 -14.65
CA MET A 92 -2.36 -5.29 -14.24
C MET A 92 -0.94 -5.87 -14.13
N ALA A 93 -0.78 -7.04 -13.52
CA ALA A 93 0.52 -7.69 -13.39
C ALA A 93 1.17 -7.99 -14.75
N PHE A 94 0.38 -8.44 -15.74
CA PHE A 94 0.88 -8.71 -17.09
C PHE A 94 1.15 -7.44 -17.89
N ASP A 95 0.37 -6.38 -17.66
CA ASP A 95 0.65 -5.07 -18.27
C ASP A 95 1.98 -4.51 -17.75
N VAL A 96 2.20 -4.56 -16.43
CA VAL A 96 3.45 -4.12 -15.80
C VAL A 96 4.62 -4.99 -16.26
N GLN A 97 4.45 -6.31 -16.37
CA GLN A 97 5.47 -7.21 -16.92
C GLN A 97 5.92 -6.77 -18.31
N ARG A 98 4.94 -6.53 -19.21
CA ARG A 98 5.23 -6.11 -20.59
C ARG A 98 5.93 -4.75 -20.64
N LYS A 99 5.41 -3.76 -19.91
CA LYS A 99 5.97 -2.39 -19.85
C LYS A 99 7.37 -2.34 -19.27
N SER A 100 7.65 -3.15 -18.23
CA SER A 100 8.95 -3.18 -17.54
C SER A 100 9.99 -4.08 -18.23
N GLY A 101 9.67 -4.65 -19.40
CA GLY A 101 10.58 -5.58 -20.07
C GLY A 101 10.90 -6.82 -19.22
N GLY A 102 9.97 -7.22 -18.35
CA GLY A 102 10.09 -8.38 -17.48
C GLY A 102 10.81 -8.11 -16.14
N ALA A 103 11.22 -6.88 -15.84
CA ALA A 103 11.77 -6.56 -14.51
C ALA A 103 10.79 -6.95 -13.38
N PHE A 104 9.51 -6.69 -13.57
CA PHE A 104 8.42 -7.35 -12.84
C PHE A 104 7.92 -8.52 -13.69
N ASN A 105 7.95 -9.74 -13.16
CA ASN A 105 7.52 -10.93 -13.88
C ASN A 105 6.77 -11.87 -12.94
N PRO A 106 5.44 -12.02 -13.11
CA PRO A 106 4.66 -12.98 -12.31
C PRO A 106 5.17 -14.42 -12.42
N PHE A 107 5.81 -14.79 -13.54
CA PHE A 107 6.31 -16.15 -13.78
C PHE A 107 7.81 -16.33 -13.45
N TRP A 108 8.38 -15.48 -12.61
CA TRP A 108 9.80 -15.51 -12.24
C TRP A 108 10.27 -16.86 -11.67
N ARG A 109 9.34 -17.66 -11.13
CA ARG A 109 9.65 -18.98 -10.55
C ARG A 109 9.91 -20.07 -11.60
N GLY A 110 9.77 -19.75 -12.88
CA GLY A 110 10.04 -20.65 -14.00
C GLY A 110 8.89 -21.55 -14.43
N ASN A 111 9.16 -22.34 -15.45
CA ASN A 111 8.17 -23.19 -16.11
C ASN A 111 7.51 -24.20 -15.15
N GLY A 112 6.20 -24.44 -15.33
CA GLY A 112 5.41 -25.38 -14.55
C GLY A 112 4.95 -24.87 -13.18
N LYS A 113 5.30 -23.62 -12.80
CA LYS A 113 4.77 -22.96 -11.64
C LYS A 113 3.82 -21.83 -12.07
N GLY A 114 2.66 -21.76 -11.42
CA GLY A 114 1.71 -20.66 -11.64
C GLY A 114 2.34 -19.29 -11.31
N PRO A 115 1.64 -18.20 -11.65
CA PRO A 115 2.15 -16.85 -11.39
C PRO A 115 2.32 -16.60 -9.89
N ASP A 116 3.14 -15.61 -9.56
CA ASP A 116 3.34 -15.07 -8.22
C ASP A 116 3.02 -13.58 -8.27
N LEU A 117 1.96 -13.16 -7.59
CA LEU A 117 1.49 -11.80 -7.55
C LEU A 117 1.91 -11.06 -6.24
N GLY A 118 2.89 -11.57 -5.52
CA GLY A 118 3.34 -11.01 -4.23
C GLY A 118 3.76 -9.55 -4.28
N GLY A 119 4.24 -9.06 -5.43
CA GLY A 119 4.63 -7.66 -5.64
C GLY A 119 3.49 -6.73 -6.07
N ILE A 120 2.22 -7.16 -6.02
CA ILE A 120 1.05 -6.37 -6.42
C ILE A 120 -0.20 -6.67 -5.57
N ALA A 121 -0.26 -7.85 -4.98
CA ALA A 121 -1.47 -8.35 -4.34
C ALA A 121 -1.88 -7.56 -3.09
N LYS A 122 -0.94 -6.96 -2.36
CA LYS A 122 -1.27 -6.14 -1.18
C LYS A 122 -1.92 -4.83 -1.60
N GLY A 123 -1.35 -4.15 -2.59
CA GLY A 123 -1.96 -2.95 -3.17
C GLY A 123 -3.35 -3.22 -3.73
N PHE A 124 -3.53 -4.37 -4.39
CA PHE A 124 -4.83 -4.80 -4.91
C PHE A 124 -5.86 -5.05 -3.79
N ALA A 125 -5.45 -5.67 -2.70
CA ALA A 125 -6.31 -5.87 -1.54
C ALA A 125 -6.75 -4.52 -0.92
N VAL A 126 -5.83 -3.55 -0.82
CA VAL A 126 -6.12 -2.20 -0.34
C VAL A 126 -7.12 -1.48 -1.25
N ASP A 127 -6.95 -1.54 -2.58
CA ASP A 127 -7.90 -0.94 -3.52
C ASP A 127 -9.27 -1.63 -3.46
N MET A 128 -9.32 -2.96 -3.31
CA MET A 128 -10.57 -3.70 -3.13
C MET A 128 -11.30 -3.28 -1.85
N ALA A 129 -10.58 -3.14 -0.74
CA ALA A 129 -11.15 -2.68 0.52
C ALA A 129 -11.68 -1.25 0.41
N ALA A 130 -10.90 -0.34 -0.19
CA ALA A 130 -11.31 1.05 -0.41
C ALA A 130 -12.62 1.13 -1.20
N LYS A 131 -12.72 0.41 -2.32
CA LYS A 131 -13.93 0.36 -3.15
C LYS A 131 -15.16 -0.13 -2.37
N ARG A 132 -14.99 -1.13 -1.49
CA ARG A 132 -16.09 -1.64 -0.65
C ARG A 132 -16.50 -0.65 0.43
N LEU A 133 -15.54 0.06 1.05
CA LEU A 133 -15.82 1.11 2.02
C LEU A 133 -16.60 2.27 1.39
N GLU A 134 -16.18 2.72 0.22
CA GLU A 134 -16.84 3.77 -0.56
C GLU A 134 -18.28 3.37 -0.94
N ALA A 135 -18.48 2.12 -1.36
CA ALA A 135 -19.80 1.60 -1.74
C ALA A 135 -20.83 1.64 -0.59
N VAL A 136 -20.39 1.50 0.66
CA VAL A 136 -21.25 1.62 1.84
C VAL A 136 -21.22 3.01 2.48
N GLY A 137 -20.60 4.00 1.83
CA GLY A 137 -20.56 5.40 2.25
C GLY A 137 -19.54 5.70 3.37
N ILE A 138 -18.70 4.74 3.75
CA ILE A 138 -17.63 4.99 4.72
C ILE A 138 -16.58 5.88 4.07
N GLY A 139 -16.18 6.95 4.79
CA GLY A 139 -15.29 7.99 4.28
C GLY A 139 -16.01 9.29 3.88
N ARG A 140 -17.35 9.32 3.88
CA ARG A 140 -18.11 10.56 3.61
C ARG A 140 -18.10 11.53 4.78
N GLU A 141 -18.09 11.02 6.01
CA GLU A 141 -18.22 11.81 7.26
C GLU A 141 -16.92 11.88 8.06
N GLY A 142 -15.81 11.39 7.52
CA GLY A 142 -14.54 11.37 8.23
C GLY A 142 -13.39 10.89 7.37
N ASP A 143 -12.18 11.20 7.81
CA ASP A 143 -10.96 10.80 7.12
C ASP A 143 -10.65 9.32 7.40
N VAL A 144 -10.45 8.51 6.36
CA VAL A 144 -10.12 7.08 6.45
C VAL A 144 -8.84 6.78 5.69
N LEU A 145 -7.90 6.10 6.36
CA LEU A 145 -6.65 5.58 5.77
C LEU A 145 -6.60 4.07 5.94
N LEU A 146 -6.36 3.36 4.85
CA LEU A 146 -6.00 1.95 4.83
C LEU A 146 -4.49 1.79 4.81
N ASP A 147 -3.98 0.79 5.53
CA ASP A 147 -2.57 0.36 5.55
C ASP A 147 -2.51 -1.16 5.58
N LEU A 148 -1.75 -1.74 4.69
CA LEU A 148 -1.46 -3.18 4.65
C LEU A 148 0.05 -3.36 4.43
N GLY A 149 0.81 -3.36 5.54
CA GLY A 149 2.24 -3.55 5.49
C GLY A 149 2.97 -2.50 4.65
N GLY A 150 2.61 -1.22 4.83
CA GLY A 150 3.19 -0.10 4.07
C GLY A 150 2.56 0.18 2.70
N ASN A 151 1.55 -0.60 2.29
CA ASN A 151 0.68 -0.25 1.18
C ASN A 151 -0.46 0.61 1.72
N LEU A 152 -0.41 1.89 1.47
CA LEU A 152 -1.30 2.90 2.04
C LEU A 152 -2.26 3.46 1.00
N LYS A 153 -3.52 3.70 1.41
CA LYS A 153 -4.48 4.47 0.60
C LYS A 153 -5.33 5.38 1.47
N ALA A 154 -5.30 6.67 1.17
CA ALA A 154 -6.24 7.62 1.73
C ALA A 154 -7.60 7.45 1.04
N VAL A 155 -8.52 6.69 1.65
CA VAL A 155 -9.89 6.55 1.13
C VAL A 155 -10.57 7.92 1.14
N SER A 156 -10.33 8.69 2.21
CA SER A 156 -10.84 10.05 2.37
C SER A 156 -9.92 10.87 3.25
N GLY A 157 -10.00 12.20 3.11
CA GLY A 157 -9.25 13.17 3.90
C GLY A 157 -7.79 13.35 3.48
N VAL A 158 -7.02 14.02 4.34
CA VAL A 158 -5.61 14.32 4.12
C VAL A 158 -4.78 13.68 5.21
N TRP A 159 -3.85 12.82 4.83
CA TRP A 159 -3.02 12.03 5.74
C TRP A 159 -1.54 12.34 5.55
N ARG A 160 -0.83 12.48 6.67
CA ARG A 160 0.63 12.56 6.67
C ARG A 160 1.19 11.21 7.06
N THR A 161 2.02 10.63 6.20
CA THR A 161 2.71 9.35 6.44
C THR A 161 4.21 9.51 6.30
N GLY A 162 4.97 8.77 7.11
CA GLY A 162 6.44 8.80 7.08
C GLY A 162 7.01 7.67 6.24
N ILE A 163 8.01 7.97 5.42
CA ILE A 163 8.87 6.97 4.82
C ILE A 163 9.91 6.58 5.87
N ARG A 164 9.91 5.29 6.25
CA ARG A 164 10.83 4.78 7.28
C ARG A 164 12.27 4.83 6.78
N ASP A 165 13.18 5.14 7.69
CA ASP A 165 14.61 4.98 7.48
C ASP A 165 14.95 3.48 7.39
N PRO A 166 15.49 2.99 6.26
CA PRO A 166 15.83 1.58 6.08
C PRO A 166 17.07 1.15 6.88
N SER A 167 17.85 2.08 7.45
CA SER A 167 19.07 1.76 8.24
C SER A 167 18.82 0.89 9.47
N GLY A 168 17.56 0.72 9.88
CA GLY A 168 17.22 0.00 11.10
C GLY A 168 17.44 0.78 12.41
N LEU A 169 18.01 1.98 12.34
CA LEU A 169 18.22 2.85 13.49
C LEU A 169 16.94 3.54 13.96
N GLY A 170 15.86 3.38 13.19
CA GLY A 170 14.59 4.04 13.39
C GLY A 170 14.59 5.45 12.80
N GLY A 171 13.41 6.03 12.67
CA GLY A 171 13.26 7.39 12.12
C GLY A 171 12.45 7.43 10.83
N ILE A 172 12.33 8.64 10.31
CA ILE A 172 11.59 8.96 9.09
C ILE A 172 12.50 9.82 8.21
N VAL A 173 12.80 9.33 7.00
CA VAL A 173 13.62 10.08 6.04
C VAL A 173 12.83 11.17 5.33
N GLN A 174 11.53 10.97 5.14
CA GLN A 174 10.64 11.93 4.49
C GLN A 174 9.21 11.74 4.94
N THR A 175 8.44 12.83 5.00
CA THR A 175 6.99 12.80 5.22
C THR A 175 6.27 13.04 3.89
N LEU A 176 5.30 12.18 3.57
CA LEU A 176 4.39 12.34 2.44
C LEU A 176 3.04 12.85 2.92
N THR A 177 2.33 13.56 2.05
CA THR A 177 0.92 13.92 2.24
C THR A 177 0.11 13.17 1.19
N LEU A 178 -0.80 12.32 1.64
CA LEU A 178 -1.77 11.62 0.81
C LEU A 178 -3.14 12.27 0.99
N SER A 179 -3.78 12.66 -0.09
CA SER A 179 -5.16 13.17 -0.12
C SER A 179 -6.10 12.13 -0.74
N ASN A 180 -7.39 12.44 -0.75
CA ASN A 180 -8.46 11.55 -1.23
C ASN A 180 -8.07 10.73 -2.47
N GLY A 181 -8.15 9.43 -2.37
CA GLY A 181 -7.84 8.47 -3.43
C GLY A 181 -6.35 8.14 -3.57
N MET A 182 -5.44 9.03 -3.14
CA MET A 182 -4.00 8.79 -3.29
C MET A 182 -3.55 7.57 -2.50
N ALA A 183 -2.58 6.88 -3.08
CA ALA A 183 -1.98 5.69 -2.49
C ALA A 183 -0.46 5.75 -2.57
N CYS A 184 0.22 5.03 -1.68
CA CYS A 184 1.65 4.78 -1.80
C CYS A 184 2.02 3.37 -1.38
N ALA A 185 3.13 2.88 -1.91
CA ALA A 185 3.72 1.59 -1.55
C ALA A 185 5.24 1.71 -1.52
N THR A 186 5.87 0.95 -0.64
CA THR A 186 7.34 0.94 -0.50
C THR A 186 7.88 -0.47 -0.73
N SER A 187 8.89 -0.57 -1.59
CA SER A 187 9.73 -1.76 -1.74
C SER A 187 11.12 -1.49 -1.14
N GLY A 188 11.61 -2.46 -0.38
CA GLY A 188 12.93 -2.41 0.25
C GLY A 188 13.29 -3.75 0.89
N GLU A 189 14.56 -3.95 1.21
CA GLU A 189 15.05 -5.22 1.74
C GLU A 189 15.17 -5.25 3.28
N TYR A 190 14.98 -4.11 3.94
CA TYR A 190 15.22 -3.94 5.39
C TYR A 190 14.25 -4.74 6.29
N GLU A 191 13.05 -5.12 5.79
CA GLU A 191 12.08 -5.90 6.57
C GLU A 191 12.19 -7.41 6.39
N ARG A 192 12.53 -7.88 5.18
CA ARG A 192 12.47 -9.30 4.78
C ARG A 192 13.76 -9.81 4.14
N GLY A 193 14.84 -9.04 4.18
CA GLY A 193 16.09 -9.38 3.50
C GLY A 193 15.92 -9.39 1.97
N LYS A 194 16.84 -10.04 1.27
CA LYS A 194 16.92 -10.09 -0.21
C LYS A 194 15.81 -10.94 -0.85
N HIS A 195 14.56 -10.52 -0.68
CA HIS A 195 13.39 -11.23 -1.21
C HIS A 195 12.93 -10.72 -2.59
N ILE A 196 13.31 -9.49 -2.96
CA ILE A 196 12.95 -8.90 -4.26
C ILE A 196 13.89 -9.46 -5.33
N ARG A 197 13.33 -9.97 -6.40
CA ARG A 197 14.06 -10.62 -7.49
C ARG A 197 13.83 -9.89 -8.79
N ASP A 198 14.88 -9.83 -9.61
CA ASP A 198 14.75 -9.43 -11.01
C ASP A 198 13.94 -10.50 -11.74
N GLY A 199 12.76 -10.13 -12.24
CA GLY A 199 11.87 -11.06 -12.92
C GLY A 199 12.42 -11.65 -14.21
N ARG A 200 13.46 -11.04 -14.79
CA ARG A 200 14.14 -11.49 -16.00
C ARG A 200 15.09 -12.65 -15.73
N THR A 201 15.68 -12.69 -14.56
CA THR A 201 16.72 -13.65 -14.19
C THR A 201 16.35 -14.57 -13.03
N GLY A 202 15.36 -14.17 -12.22
CA GLY A 202 14.99 -14.84 -10.96
C GLY A 202 16.01 -14.64 -9.83
N ILE A 203 17.07 -13.86 -10.05
CA ILE A 203 18.14 -13.60 -9.07
C ILE A 203 17.71 -12.45 -8.13
N PRO A 204 18.03 -12.51 -6.82
CA PRO A 204 17.83 -11.37 -5.94
C PRO A 204 18.51 -10.11 -6.47
N VAL A 205 17.81 -8.99 -6.38
CA VAL A 205 18.31 -7.68 -6.83
C VAL A 205 19.57 -7.29 -6.02
N SER A 206 20.56 -6.73 -6.72
CA SER A 206 21.77 -6.19 -6.11
C SER A 206 22.08 -4.86 -6.77
N ASN A 207 21.61 -3.77 -6.15
CA ASN A 207 21.85 -2.39 -6.57
C ASN A 207 22.02 -1.50 -5.33
N ASP A 208 22.16 -0.21 -5.54
CA ASP A 208 22.38 0.80 -4.50
C ASP A 208 21.06 1.38 -3.92
N VAL A 209 19.92 0.80 -4.25
CA VAL A 209 18.62 1.22 -3.68
C VAL A 209 18.40 0.53 -2.34
N ALA A 210 18.26 1.31 -1.26
CA ALA A 210 17.85 0.80 0.04
C ALA A 210 16.33 0.61 0.11
N SER A 211 15.58 1.61 -0.36
CA SER A 211 14.13 1.52 -0.56
C SER A 211 13.64 2.50 -1.61
N VAL A 212 12.49 2.22 -2.18
CA VAL A 212 11.76 3.13 -3.06
C VAL A 212 10.29 3.14 -2.70
N THR A 213 9.76 4.34 -2.47
CA THR A 213 8.33 4.57 -2.22
C THR A 213 7.72 5.19 -3.46
N VAL A 214 6.70 4.56 -4.01
CA VAL A 214 5.93 5.10 -5.13
C VAL A 214 4.62 5.67 -4.61
N VAL A 215 4.27 6.87 -5.07
CA VAL A 215 2.97 7.50 -4.85
C VAL A 215 2.21 7.53 -6.17
N HIS A 216 0.95 7.07 -6.13
CA HIS A 216 0.04 7.08 -7.27
C HIS A 216 -1.26 7.82 -6.90
N PRO A 217 -1.84 8.65 -7.78
CA PRO A 217 -2.98 9.51 -7.45
C PRO A 217 -4.27 8.75 -7.08
N SER A 218 -4.42 7.48 -7.50
CA SER A 218 -5.69 6.77 -7.34
C SER A 218 -5.61 5.27 -7.03
N SER A 219 -4.44 4.62 -7.15
CA SER A 219 -4.36 3.16 -7.06
C SER A 219 -3.19 2.67 -6.21
N ALA A 220 -3.50 1.91 -5.16
CA ALA A 220 -2.53 1.18 -4.37
C ALA A 220 -1.95 -0.02 -5.14
N THR A 221 -2.76 -0.65 -6.01
CA THR A 221 -2.32 -1.74 -6.90
C THR A 221 -1.16 -1.29 -7.79
N VAL A 222 -1.32 -0.14 -8.44
CA VAL A 222 -0.29 0.43 -9.30
C VAL A 222 0.93 0.82 -8.48
N ALA A 223 0.76 1.49 -7.35
CA ALA A 223 1.86 1.88 -6.47
C ALA A 223 2.68 0.66 -6.00
N ASP A 224 2.04 -0.44 -5.59
CA ASP A 224 2.69 -1.68 -5.13
C ASP A 224 3.51 -2.32 -6.27
N ALA A 225 2.91 -2.50 -7.46
CA ALA A 225 3.61 -3.05 -8.61
C ALA A 225 4.80 -2.18 -9.04
N LEU A 226 4.60 -0.86 -9.10
CA LEU A 226 5.65 0.07 -9.51
C LEU A 226 6.79 0.13 -8.50
N SER A 227 6.51 0.08 -7.19
CA SER A 227 7.59 0.05 -6.20
C SER A 227 8.52 -1.16 -6.40
N THR A 228 7.95 -2.32 -6.75
CA THR A 228 8.74 -3.52 -7.10
C THR A 228 9.54 -3.33 -8.40
N VAL A 229 8.92 -2.81 -9.46
CA VAL A 229 9.61 -2.51 -10.74
C VAL A 229 10.79 -1.58 -10.52
N LEU A 230 10.56 -0.46 -9.82
CA LEU A 230 11.58 0.57 -9.62
C LEU A 230 12.74 0.05 -8.77
N PHE A 231 12.44 -0.75 -7.74
CA PHE A 231 13.49 -1.38 -6.95
C PHE A 231 14.38 -2.29 -7.80
N VAL A 232 13.80 -3.02 -8.77
CA VAL A 232 14.55 -3.89 -9.70
C VAL A 232 15.37 -3.08 -10.69
N LEU A 233 14.78 -2.03 -11.29
CA LEU A 233 15.44 -1.22 -12.33
C LEU A 233 16.55 -0.32 -11.78
N GLY A 234 16.47 0.06 -10.49
CA GLY A 234 17.32 1.10 -9.94
C GLY A 234 16.85 2.50 -10.34
N ARG A 235 17.49 3.55 -9.78
CA ARG A 235 16.99 4.92 -9.87
C ARG A 235 16.93 5.47 -11.29
N ALA A 236 18.01 5.36 -12.05
CA ALA A 236 18.09 5.99 -13.39
C ALA A 236 17.04 5.41 -14.35
N ASP A 237 17.06 4.09 -14.54
CA ASP A 237 16.11 3.40 -15.43
C ASP A 237 14.68 3.47 -14.88
N GLY A 238 14.51 3.48 -13.56
CA GLY A 238 13.24 3.59 -12.88
C GLY A 238 12.58 4.96 -13.10
N ASP A 239 13.31 6.05 -12.99
CA ASP A 239 12.78 7.40 -13.25
C ASP A 239 12.36 7.55 -14.72
N ASP A 240 13.14 7.00 -15.66
CA ASP A 240 12.78 7.00 -17.08
C ASP A 240 11.56 6.11 -17.38
N PHE A 241 11.45 4.98 -16.69
CA PHE A 241 10.27 4.10 -16.78
C PHE A 241 9.00 4.83 -16.30
N LEU A 242 9.05 5.51 -15.15
CA LEU A 242 7.90 6.29 -14.66
C LEU A 242 7.47 7.36 -15.64
N LYS A 243 8.41 8.20 -16.10
CA LYS A 243 8.11 9.27 -17.07
C LYS A 243 7.43 8.75 -18.32
N ARG A 244 7.84 7.59 -18.80
CA ARG A 244 7.33 7.01 -20.05
C ARG A 244 5.97 6.35 -19.90
N HIS A 245 5.72 5.65 -18.79
CA HIS A 245 4.57 4.76 -18.67
C HIS A 245 3.57 5.17 -17.60
N TYR A 246 3.99 5.96 -16.60
CA TYR A 246 3.17 6.35 -15.46
C TYR A 246 3.48 7.78 -15.01
N PRO A 247 3.29 8.79 -15.91
CA PRO A 247 3.69 10.18 -15.65
C PRO A 247 2.99 10.82 -14.44
N ASP A 248 1.83 10.28 -14.01
CA ASP A 248 1.08 10.76 -12.85
C ASP A 248 1.60 10.19 -11.52
N ALA A 249 2.49 9.20 -11.56
CA ALA A 249 3.14 8.64 -10.39
C ALA A 249 4.49 9.33 -10.13
N PHE A 250 4.91 9.37 -8.86
CA PHE A 250 6.26 9.79 -8.51
C PHE A 250 6.89 8.84 -7.50
N ALA A 251 8.22 8.84 -7.45
CA ALA A 251 8.99 8.00 -6.56
C ALA A 251 9.84 8.83 -5.58
N VAL A 252 9.98 8.33 -4.35
CA VAL A 252 10.95 8.77 -3.37
C VAL A 252 11.95 7.65 -3.18
N TRP A 253 13.22 7.94 -3.46
CA TRP A 253 14.32 7.00 -3.40
C TRP A 253 15.13 7.18 -2.13
N VAL A 254 15.45 6.10 -1.46
CA VAL A 254 16.47 6.05 -0.39
C VAL A 254 17.60 5.18 -0.92
N MET A 255 18.79 5.79 -1.04
CA MET A 255 19.96 5.13 -1.60
C MET A 255 20.88 4.66 -0.49
N ARG A 256 21.58 3.54 -0.68
CA ARG A 256 22.66 3.10 0.21
C ARG A 256 23.86 4.05 0.11
N ASP A 257 24.59 4.20 1.20
CA ASP A 257 25.83 4.96 1.19
C ASP A 257 26.93 4.20 0.37
N ALA A 258 28.06 4.88 0.13
CA ALA A 258 29.19 4.29 -0.60
C ALA A 258 29.78 3.05 0.09
N ASN A 259 29.44 2.77 1.35
CA ASN A 259 29.87 1.59 2.11
C ASN A 259 28.79 0.50 2.12
N GLY A 260 27.72 0.64 1.34
CA GLY A 260 26.60 -0.31 1.27
C GLY A 260 25.70 -0.33 2.51
N ARG A 261 25.75 0.75 3.34
CA ARG A 261 24.89 0.93 4.52
C ARG A 261 23.66 1.75 4.11
N ASP A 262 22.53 1.35 4.66
CA ASP A 262 21.23 2.03 4.49
C ASP A 262 21.20 3.37 5.23
#